data_4dee8533981f716e92561509af31f0af
#
_entry.id   4dee8533981f716e92561509af31f0af
#
_cell.length_a   1.000
_cell.length_b   1.000
_cell.length_c   1.000
_cell.angle_alpha   90.00
_cell.angle_beta   90.00
_cell.angle_gamma   90.00
#
_symmetry.space_group_name_H-M   'P 1'
#
loop_
_entity.id
_entity.type
_entity.pdbx_description
1 polymer ?
#
loop_
_entity_poly.entity_id
_entity_poly.type
_entity_poly.pdbx_seq_one_letter_code
_entity_poly.pdbx_strand_id
1 'polypeptide(L)'
;MRLHPRTRTVLACLLWLATMACCAAGLVVTLFVTRPLTAGVLAEGAFFALAFPLGYATIGLVLTLRRPANPIGWLFAVSGLIWSVTIPVDPWLDQLILTGRPLPLLAQLDAIATEYNWAPAIAFGITLPALLVPDGRLRSRRWRPVVAAAVAGPVLGLLGSIFMPGTLEESAIPIDNPFGKTGMAGTVAAVVGFTGLGLWFISMLAAVLSLVLRFRASRGTERQQLRWVVAGAAGAVAGLVVGIAGVVV
;
A
#
# COMPACT_ATOMS: atom_id res chain seq x y z
N MET A 1 -2.46 18.47 -17.98
CA MET A 1 -3.92 18.44 -18.28
C MET A 1 -4.67 18.71 -16.96
N ARG A 2 -5.43 19.80 -16.85
CA ARG A 2 -6.19 20.09 -15.63
C ARG A 2 -7.60 19.53 -15.82
N LEU A 3 -7.94 18.49 -15.06
CA LEU A 3 -9.29 17.93 -15.07
C LEU A 3 -10.32 19.00 -14.69
N HIS A 4 -11.52 18.92 -15.30
CA HIS A 4 -12.63 19.78 -14.92
C HIS A 4 -13.01 19.56 -13.44
N PRO A 5 -13.43 20.59 -12.67
CA PRO A 5 -13.73 20.44 -11.23
C PRO A 5 -14.72 19.30 -10.93
N ARG A 6 -15.80 19.18 -11.70
CA ARG A 6 -16.80 18.09 -11.55
C ARG A 6 -16.17 16.72 -11.76
N THR A 7 -15.33 16.55 -12.80
CA THR A 7 -14.65 15.27 -13.11
C THR A 7 -13.75 14.84 -11.96
N ARG A 8 -13.03 15.78 -11.33
CA ARG A 8 -12.18 15.49 -10.17
C ARG A 8 -12.98 14.99 -8.99
N THR A 9 -14.06 15.70 -8.65
CA THR A 9 -14.95 15.29 -7.54
C THR A 9 -15.50 13.91 -7.79
N VAL A 10 -16.01 13.64 -8.98
CA VAL A 10 -16.53 12.32 -9.35
C VAL A 10 -15.47 11.23 -9.22
N LEU A 11 -14.27 11.44 -9.77
CA LEU A 11 -13.18 10.45 -9.68
C LEU A 11 -12.73 10.20 -8.23
N ALA A 12 -12.63 11.26 -7.41
CA ALA A 12 -12.27 11.11 -6.01
C ALA A 12 -13.33 10.33 -5.22
N CYS A 13 -14.61 10.62 -5.47
CA CYS A 13 -15.71 9.85 -4.88
C CYS A 13 -15.74 8.41 -5.37
N LEU A 14 -15.48 8.15 -6.64
CA LEU A 14 -15.44 6.80 -7.19
C LEU A 14 -14.30 5.96 -6.58
N LEU A 15 -13.11 6.54 -6.41
CA LEU A 15 -12.00 5.84 -5.73
C LEU A 15 -12.35 5.52 -4.27
N TRP A 16 -12.94 6.47 -3.56
CA TRP A 16 -13.39 6.25 -2.19
C TRP A 16 -14.47 5.18 -2.11
N LEU A 17 -15.50 5.25 -2.96
CA LEU A 17 -16.56 4.25 -3.03
C LEU A 17 -16.03 2.85 -3.40
N ALA A 18 -15.07 2.76 -4.33
CA ALA A 18 -14.44 1.49 -4.67
C ALA A 18 -13.71 0.87 -3.48
N THR A 19 -12.94 1.68 -2.72
CA THR A 19 -12.29 1.22 -1.48
C THR A 19 -13.33 0.75 -0.45
N MET A 20 -14.42 1.51 -0.26
CA MET A 20 -15.50 1.11 0.66
C MET A 20 -16.15 -0.20 0.23
N ALA A 21 -16.40 -0.35 -1.08
CA ALA A 21 -17.00 -1.56 -1.63
C ALA A 21 -16.09 -2.80 -1.43
N CYS A 22 -14.78 -2.66 -1.65
CA CYS A 22 -13.82 -3.73 -1.36
C CYS A 22 -13.84 -4.12 0.13
N CYS A 23 -13.77 -3.15 1.04
CA CYS A 23 -13.80 -3.43 2.48
C CYS A 23 -15.13 -4.08 2.92
N ALA A 24 -16.26 -3.58 2.42
CA ALA A 24 -17.57 -4.16 2.72
C ALA A 24 -17.72 -5.58 2.14
N ALA A 25 -17.28 -5.81 0.90
CA ALA A 25 -17.30 -7.11 0.27
C ALA A 25 -16.41 -8.10 1.03
N GLY A 26 -15.21 -7.70 1.44
CA GLY A 26 -14.33 -8.54 2.26
C GLY A 26 -14.96 -8.94 3.59
N LEU A 27 -15.59 -7.99 4.30
CA LEU A 27 -16.32 -8.31 5.53
C LEU A 27 -17.43 -9.32 5.27
N VAL A 28 -18.22 -9.13 4.21
CA VAL A 28 -19.29 -10.09 3.84
C VAL A 28 -18.70 -11.47 3.55
N VAL A 29 -17.63 -11.54 2.72
CA VAL A 29 -16.99 -12.83 2.39
C VAL A 29 -16.44 -13.49 3.66
N THR A 30 -15.75 -12.75 4.54
CA THR A 30 -15.27 -13.28 5.82
C THR A 30 -16.39 -13.87 6.64
N LEU A 31 -17.52 -13.18 6.79
CA LEU A 31 -18.66 -13.68 7.59
C LEU A 31 -19.28 -14.96 7.03
N PHE A 32 -19.30 -15.14 5.70
CA PHE A 32 -19.95 -16.29 5.07
C PHE A 32 -19.00 -17.44 4.72
N VAL A 33 -17.72 -17.16 4.49
CA VAL A 33 -16.75 -18.14 3.97
C VAL A 33 -15.81 -18.64 5.06
N THR A 34 -15.28 -17.76 5.94
CA THR A 34 -14.28 -18.14 6.94
C THR A 34 -14.84 -19.05 8.02
N ARG A 35 -14.18 -20.18 8.27
CA ARG A 35 -14.55 -21.14 9.33
C ARG A 35 -13.28 -21.71 9.99
N PRO A 36 -13.16 -21.77 11.32
CA PRO A 36 -14.10 -21.19 12.30
C PRO A 36 -14.00 -19.65 12.36
N LEU A 37 -15.13 -18.97 12.50
CA LEU A 37 -15.18 -17.53 12.67
C LEU A 37 -15.00 -17.21 14.17
N THR A 38 -13.81 -16.76 14.55
CA THR A 38 -13.47 -16.36 15.93
C THR A 38 -13.51 -14.84 16.09
N ALA A 39 -13.63 -14.37 17.33
CA ALA A 39 -13.53 -12.94 17.64
C ALA A 39 -12.15 -12.36 17.22
N GLY A 40 -11.07 -13.16 17.33
CA GLY A 40 -9.73 -12.77 16.90
C GLY A 40 -9.67 -12.52 15.38
N VAL A 41 -10.17 -13.45 14.57
CA VAL A 41 -10.22 -13.31 13.11
C VAL A 41 -11.02 -12.08 12.69
N LEU A 42 -12.16 -11.82 13.36
CA LEU A 42 -12.96 -10.63 13.07
C LEU A 42 -12.23 -9.34 13.46
N ALA A 43 -11.55 -9.33 14.61
CA ALA A 43 -10.84 -8.15 15.09
C ALA A 43 -9.62 -7.83 14.18
N GLU A 44 -8.89 -8.85 13.78
CA GLU A 44 -7.73 -8.72 12.86
C GLU A 44 -8.18 -8.25 11.48
N GLY A 45 -9.16 -8.92 10.86
CA GLY A 45 -9.70 -8.53 9.57
C GLY A 45 -10.30 -7.12 9.59
N ALA A 46 -11.04 -6.74 10.64
CA ALA A 46 -11.56 -5.40 10.81
C ALA A 46 -10.44 -4.36 10.98
N PHE A 47 -9.38 -4.68 11.73
CA PHE A 47 -8.25 -3.76 11.90
C PHE A 47 -7.56 -3.47 10.56
N PHE A 48 -7.19 -4.50 9.80
CA PHE A 48 -6.52 -4.33 8.52
C PHE A 48 -7.42 -3.68 7.47
N ALA A 49 -8.70 -4.04 7.40
CA ALA A 49 -9.64 -3.45 6.45
C ALA A 49 -9.97 -1.98 6.78
N LEU A 50 -10.07 -1.62 8.06
CA LEU A 50 -10.50 -0.30 8.49
C LEU A 50 -9.34 0.68 8.66
N ALA A 51 -8.22 0.25 9.26
CA ALA A 51 -7.14 1.16 9.65
C ALA A 51 -6.41 1.78 8.44
N PHE A 52 -6.01 0.99 7.48
CA PHE A 52 -5.23 1.47 6.34
C PHE A 52 -6.10 1.91 5.16
N PRO A 53 -6.94 1.04 4.54
CA PRO A 53 -7.71 1.43 3.35
C PRO A 53 -8.63 2.60 3.61
N LEU A 54 -9.46 2.53 4.66
CA LEU A 54 -10.42 3.58 4.98
C LEU A 54 -9.74 4.89 5.37
N GLY A 55 -8.67 4.81 6.18
CA GLY A 55 -7.90 5.98 6.60
C GLY A 55 -7.32 6.71 5.38
N TYR A 56 -6.58 5.99 4.54
CA TYR A 56 -5.97 6.58 3.34
C TYR A 56 -7.03 7.09 2.35
N ALA A 57 -8.06 6.31 2.04
CA ALA A 57 -9.08 6.71 1.08
C ALA A 57 -9.87 7.95 1.56
N THR A 58 -10.22 8.02 2.85
CA THR A 58 -10.98 9.15 3.41
C THR A 58 -10.13 10.41 3.47
N ILE A 59 -8.88 10.32 3.94
CA ILE A 59 -7.94 11.45 3.91
C ILE A 59 -7.72 11.90 2.47
N GLY A 60 -7.55 10.96 1.53
CA GLY A 60 -7.39 11.20 0.12
C GLY A 60 -8.56 11.97 -0.48
N LEU A 61 -9.80 11.54 -0.19
CA LEU A 61 -11.02 12.23 -0.62
C LEU A 61 -11.08 13.66 -0.08
N VAL A 62 -10.92 13.83 1.23
CA VAL A 62 -10.99 15.16 1.88
C VAL A 62 -9.93 16.11 1.33
N LEU A 63 -8.69 15.65 1.16
CA LEU A 63 -7.60 16.47 0.59
C LEU A 63 -7.88 16.84 -0.87
N THR A 64 -8.35 15.90 -1.68
CA THR A 64 -8.66 16.15 -3.10
C THR A 64 -9.81 17.16 -3.27
N LEU A 65 -10.82 17.10 -2.40
CA LEU A 65 -11.93 18.05 -2.42
C LEU A 65 -11.49 19.43 -1.92
N ARG A 66 -10.72 19.50 -0.82
CA ARG A 66 -10.32 20.78 -0.23
C ARG A 66 -9.12 21.43 -0.90
N ARG A 67 -8.21 20.63 -1.48
CA ARG A 67 -6.96 21.09 -2.11
C ARG A 67 -6.73 20.42 -3.47
N PRO A 68 -7.60 20.68 -4.47
CA PRO A 68 -7.62 19.94 -5.73
C PRO A 68 -6.35 20.09 -6.58
N ALA A 69 -5.51 21.09 -6.31
CA ALA A 69 -4.21 21.27 -6.98
C ALA A 69 -3.09 20.47 -6.34
N ASN A 70 -3.30 19.90 -5.15
CA ASN A 70 -2.29 19.13 -4.43
C ASN A 70 -2.42 17.63 -4.79
N PRO A 71 -1.38 16.99 -5.37
CA PRO A 71 -1.44 15.59 -5.76
C PRO A 71 -1.49 14.62 -4.57
N ILE A 72 -1.15 15.06 -3.35
CA ILE A 72 -1.09 14.21 -2.16
C ILE A 72 -2.43 13.53 -1.88
N GLY A 73 -3.55 14.23 -2.09
CA GLY A 73 -4.88 13.64 -1.92
C GLY A 73 -5.14 12.44 -2.86
N TRP A 74 -4.70 12.55 -4.10
CA TRP A 74 -4.78 11.46 -5.08
C TRP A 74 -3.90 10.27 -4.70
N LEU A 75 -2.69 10.54 -4.22
CA LEU A 75 -1.77 9.50 -3.77
C LEU A 75 -2.37 8.70 -2.61
N PHE A 76 -2.96 9.37 -1.64
CA PHE A 76 -3.65 8.71 -0.54
C PHE A 76 -4.87 7.90 -1.01
N ALA A 77 -5.69 8.45 -1.91
CA ALA A 77 -6.86 7.72 -2.44
C ALA A 77 -6.44 6.44 -3.19
N VAL A 78 -5.37 6.52 -4.01
CA VAL A 78 -4.80 5.37 -4.71
C VAL A 78 -4.20 4.35 -3.73
N SER A 79 -3.47 4.81 -2.71
CA SER A 79 -2.93 3.93 -1.67
C SER A 79 -4.03 3.16 -0.94
N GLY A 80 -5.13 3.83 -0.56
CA GLY A 80 -6.28 3.20 0.07
C GLY A 80 -6.91 2.12 -0.82
N LEU A 81 -7.04 2.39 -2.12
CA LEU A 81 -7.54 1.40 -3.07
C LEU A 81 -6.59 0.21 -3.19
N ILE A 82 -5.26 0.44 -3.32
CA ILE A 82 -4.27 -0.64 -3.41
C ILE A 82 -4.34 -1.55 -2.18
N TRP A 83 -4.44 -0.98 -0.98
CA TRP A 83 -4.61 -1.76 0.26
C TRP A 83 -5.89 -2.59 0.30
N SER A 84 -6.94 -2.18 -0.42
CA SER A 84 -8.26 -2.82 -0.33
C SER A 84 -8.55 -3.87 -1.39
N VAL A 85 -7.77 -3.95 -2.47
CA VAL A 85 -8.12 -4.79 -3.63
C VAL A 85 -8.13 -6.29 -3.35
N THR A 86 -7.31 -6.76 -2.41
CA THR A 86 -7.22 -8.17 -2.02
C THR A 86 -8.25 -8.57 -0.96
N ILE A 87 -8.68 -7.62 -0.12
CA ILE A 87 -9.57 -7.86 1.02
C ILE A 87 -10.82 -8.70 0.68
N PRO A 88 -11.52 -8.51 -0.47
CA PRO A 88 -12.68 -9.33 -0.79
C PRO A 88 -12.36 -10.75 -1.25
N VAL A 89 -11.13 -11.03 -1.64
CA VAL A 89 -10.71 -12.33 -2.20
C VAL A 89 -9.92 -13.16 -1.20
N ASP A 90 -9.10 -12.53 -0.35
CA ASP A 90 -8.26 -13.20 0.65
C ASP A 90 -9.00 -14.28 1.47
N PRO A 91 -10.19 -14.02 2.09
CA PRO A 91 -10.85 -15.05 2.89
C PRO A 91 -11.34 -16.25 2.07
N TRP A 92 -11.65 -16.04 0.80
CA TRP A 92 -12.01 -17.11 -0.11
C TRP A 92 -10.79 -17.91 -0.57
N LEU A 93 -9.67 -17.25 -0.86
CA LEU A 93 -8.38 -17.88 -1.16
C LEU A 93 -7.97 -18.80 0.00
N ASP A 94 -7.95 -18.28 1.22
CA ASP A 94 -7.58 -19.05 2.41
C ASP A 94 -8.47 -20.29 2.58
N GLN A 95 -9.78 -20.14 2.36
CA GLN A 95 -10.70 -21.28 2.45
C GLN A 95 -10.45 -22.34 1.37
N LEU A 96 -10.08 -21.93 0.14
CA LEU A 96 -9.69 -22.87 -0.92
C LEU A 96 -8.43 -23.64 -0.52
N ILE A 97 -7.42 -22.95 0.00
CA ILE A 97 -6.16 -23.56 0.46
C ILE A 97 -6.42 -24.54 1.61
N LEU A 98 -7.15 -24.12 2.64
CA LEU A 98 -7.46 -24.94 3.81
C LEU A 98 -8.27 -26.20 3.47
N THR A 99 -9.10 -26.14 2.42
CA THR A 99 -9.92 -27.29 1.97
C THR A 99 -9.26 -28.11 0.88
N GLY A 100 -8.03 -27.80 0.48
CA GLY A 100 -7.28 -28.50 -0.58
C GLY A 100 -7.94 -28.42 -1.96
N ARG A 101 -8.72 -27.37 -2.21
CA ARG A 101 -9.37 -27.15 -3.51
C ARG A 101 -8.42 -26.51 -4.50
N PRO A 102 -8.56 -26.80 -5.81
CA PRO A 102 -7.74 -26.16 -6.84
C PRO A 102 -7.98 -24.64 -6.83
N LEU A 103 -6.90 -23.88 -7.02
CA LEU A 103 -6.93 -22.42 -7.04
C LEU A 103 -7.29 -21.93 -8.46
N PRO A 104 -8.46 -21.32 -8.67
CA PRO A 104 -8.78 -20.67 -9.93
C PRO A 104 -7.89 -19.44 -10.16
N LEU A 105 -7.79 -18.97 -11.39
CA LEU A 105 -6.90 -17.86 -11.78
C LEU A 105 -7.04 -16.62 -10.89
N LEU A 106 -8.26 -16.26 -10.50
CA LEU A 106 -8.50 -15.13 -9.60
C LEU A 106 -7.81 -15.31 -8.24
N ALA A 107 -7.92 -16.50 -7.64
CA ALA A 107 -7.26 -16.82 -6.37
C ALA A 107 -5.73 -16.83 -6.51
N GLN A 108 -5.18 -17.32 -7.64
CA GLN A 108 -3.75 -17.30 -7.91
C GLN A 108 -3.20 -15.86 -8.06
N LEU A 109 -3.95 -14.99 -8.73
CA LEU A 109 -3.58 -13.58 -8.88
C LEU A 109 -3.68 -12.84 -7.55
N ASP A 110 -4.68 -13.16 -6.74
CA ASP A 110 -4.85 -12.59 -5.42
C ASP A 110 -3.73 -12.98 -4.46
N ALA A 111 -3.31 -14.24 -4.46
CA ALA A 111 -2.17 -14.70 -3.68
C ALA A 111 -0.89 -13.88 -3.94
N ILE A 112 -0.60 -13.57 -5.22
CA ILE A 112 0.52 -12.69 -5.57
C ILE A 112 0.28 -11.25 -5.15
N ALA A 113 -0.97 -10.76 -5.33
CA ALA A 113 -1.31 -9.40 -4.97
C ALA A 113 -1.18 -9.20 -3.45
N THR A 114 -1.67 -10.13 -2.64
CA THR A 114 -1.59 -10.09 -1.17
C THR A 114 -0.15 -10.08 -0.69
N GLU A 115 0.69 -10.94 -1.25
CA GLU A 115 2.13 -11.01 -0.95
C GLU A 115 2.85 -9.68 -1.22
N TYR A 116 2.38 -8.87 -2.19
CA TYR A 116 3.18 -7.74 -2.68
C TYR A 116 2.50 -6.37 -2.65
N ASN A 117 1.18 -6.26 -2.39
CA ASN A 117 0.43 -5.00 -2.48
C ASN A 117 0.89 -3.92 -1.49
N TRP A 118 1.53 -4.33 -0.38
CA TRP A 118 2.06 -3.42 0.63
C TRP A 118 3.13 -2.46 0.07
N ALA A 119 3.97 -2.90 -0.87
CA ALA A 119 5.04 -2.07 -1.41
C ALA A 119 4.52 -0.87 -2.25
N PRO A 120 3.65 -1.06 -3.27
CA PRO A 120 3.04 0.07 -3.96
C PRO A 120 2.12 0.90 -3.03
N ALA A 121 1.39 0.28 -2.10
CA ALA A 121 0.55 1.01 -1.16
C ALA A 121 1.37 1.97 -0.29
N ILE A 122 2.50 1.54 0.28
CA ILE A 122 3.42 2.38 1.04
C ILE A 122 4.11 3.43 0.14
N ALA A 123 4.46 3.07 -1.10
CA ALA A 123 5.05 4.03 -2.03
C ALA A 123 4.09 5.22 -2.28
N PHE A 124 2.81 4.94 -2.53
CA PHE A 124 1.79 5.97 -2.77
C PHE A 124 1.30 6.64 -1.49
N GLY A 125 1.21 5.91 -0.38
CA GLY A 125 0.70 6.44 0.89
C GLY A 125 1.74 7.15 1.77
N ILE A 126 3.03 6.82 1.63
CA ILE A 126 4.08 7.35 2.50
C ILE A 126 5.22 7.98 1.69
N THR A 127 5.87 7.21 0.79
CA THR A 127 7.13 7.64 0.15
C THR A 127 6.92 8.87 -0.75
N LEU A 128 5.95 8.82 -1.67
CA LEU A 128 5.64 9.93 -2.57
C LEU A 128 5.08 11.16 -1.83
N PRO A 129 4.11 11.03 -0.90
CA PRO A 129 3.68 12.15 -0.07
C PRO A 129 4.82 12.81 0.68
N ALA A 130 5.74 12.06 1.30
CA ALA A 130 6.90 12.61 2.02
C ALA A 130 7.82 13.47 1.14
N LEU A 131 7.94 13.12 -0.16
CA LEU A 131 8.67 13.93 -1.15
C LEU A 131 7.94 15.22 -1.53
N LEU A 132 6.61 15.28 -1.37
CA LEU A 132 5.75 16.33 -1.87
C LEU A 132 5.19 17.27 -0.78
N VAL A 133 5.16 16.86 0.47
CA VAL A 133 4.68 17.67 1.62
C VAL A 133 5.53 18.94 1.76
N PRO A 134 4.90 20.12 2.11
CA PRO A 134 3.46 20.32 2.34
C PRO A 134 2.67 20.71 1.07
N ASP A 135 3.33 21.21 0.04
CA ASP A 135 2.72 21.96 -1.08
C ASP A 135 2.36 21.10 -2.31
N GLY A 136 2.61 19.80 -2.25
CA GLY A 136 2.46 18.91 -3.40
C GLY A 136 3.53 19.11 -4.48
N ARG A 137 4.68 19.71 -4.12
CA ARG A 137 5.77 20.01 -5.05
C ARG A 137 7.08 19.43 -4.57
N LEU A 138 7.91 18.99 -5.52
CA LEU A 138 9.28 18.57 -5.22
C LEU A 138 10.12 19.75 -4.78
N ARG A 139 11.04 19.54 -3.84
CA ARG A 139 11.98 20.53 -3.37
C ARG A 139 12.82 21.14 -4.49
N SER A 140 13.25 20.30 -5.47
CA SER A 140 13.92 20.73 -6.69
C SER A 140 13.82 19.67 -7.78
N ARG A 141 14.20 20.01 -9.02
CA ARG A 141 14.20 19.07 -10.16
C ARG A 141 15.14 17.87 -9.93
N ARG A 142 16.15 18.00 -9.07
CA ARG A 142 17.10 16.93 -8.72
C ARG A 142 16.45 15.76 -7.99
N TRP A 143 15.24 15.93 -7.44
CA TRP A 143 14.47 14.87 -6.77
C TRP A 143 13.60 14.04 -7.70
N ARG A 144 13.56 14.38 -9.01
CA ARG A 144 12.80 13.61 -10.00
C ARG A 144 13.25 12.13 -10.13
N PRO A 145 14.56 11.81 -10.13
CA PRO A 145 15.00 10.41 -10.14
C PRO A 145 14.51 9.63 -8.92
N VAL A 146 14.43 10.26 -7.75
CA VAL A 146 13.91 9.64 -6.54
C VAL A 146 12.41 9.31 -6.69
N VAL A 147 11.64 10.22 -7.29
CA VAL A 147 10.22 9.94 -7.60
C VAL A 147 10.10 8.80 -8.61
N ALA A 148 10.94 8.80 -9.64
CA ALA A 148 10.96 7.70 -10.62
C ALA A 148 11.29 6.36 -9.95
N ALA A 149 12.27 6.32 -9.06
CA ALA A 149 12.62 5.13 -8.27
C ALA A 149 11.48 4.70 -7.33
N ALA A 150 10.78 5.67 -6.69
CA ALA A 150 9.66 5.40 -5.81
C ALA A 150 8.45 4.79 -6.54
N VAL A 151 8.29 5.04 -7.83
CA VAL A 151 7.23 4.46 -8.67
C VAL A 151 7.72 3.19 -9.37
N ALA A 152 8.89 3.23 -10.01
CA ALA A 152 9.42 2.10 -10.76
C ALA A 152 9.83 0.94 -9.85
N GLY A 153 10.30 1.22 -8.63
CA GLY A 153 10.71 0.20 -7.68
C GLY A 153 9.61 -0.81 -7.36
N PRO A 154 8.44 -0.37 -6.85
CA PRO A 154 7.31 -1.29 -6.62
C PRO A 154 6.81 -1.98 -7.88
N VAL A 155 6.84 -1.32 -9.04
CA VAL A 155 6.43 -1.95 -10.30
C VAL A 155 7.39 -3.09 -10.69
N LEU A 156 8.70 -2.84 -10.63
CA LEU A 156 9.71 -3.88 -10.89
C LEU A 156 9.65 -5.00 -9.86
N GLY A 157 9.43 -4.65 -8.59
CA GLY A 157 9.23 -5.61 -7.53
C GLY A 157 8.05 -6.54 -7.81
N LEU A 158 6.89 -5.99 -8.16
CA LEU A 158 5.70 -6.77 -8.52
C LEU A 158 5.96 -7.66 -9.75
N LEU A 159 6.56 -7.12 -10.81
CA LEU A 159 6.88 -7.90 -12.01
C LEU A 159 7.85 -9.04 -11.70
N GLY A 160 8.83 -8.81 -10.82
CA GLY A 160 9.73 -9.86 -10.34
C GLY A 160 8.99 -10.89 -9.51
N SER A 161 8.16 -10.49 -8.55
CA SER A 161 7.45 -11.41 -7.65
C SER A 161 6.50 -12.34 -8.39
N ILE A 162 5.86 -11.89 -9.49
CA ILE A 162 4.98 -12.74 -10.31
C ILE A 162 5.73 -13.99 -10.80
N PHE A 163 6.97 -13.85 -11.25
CA PHE A 163 7.70 -14.94 -11.91
C PHE A 163 8.84 -15.52 -11.07
N MET A 164 9.13 -14.96 -9.90
CA MET A 164 10.15 -15.46 -9.00
C MET A 164 9.70 -16.83 -8.43
N PRO A 165 10.58 -17.87 -8.44
CA PRO A 165 10.28 -19.13 -7.79
C PRO A 165 10.30 -18.95 -6.27
N GLY A 166 9.49 -19.74 -5.57
CA GLY A 166 9.41 -19.74 -4.12
C GLY A 166 7.98 -19.86 -3.63
N THR A 167 7.84 -19.79 -2.33
CA THR A 167 6.54 -19.82 -1.64
C THR A 167 5.98 -18.41 -1.43
N LEU A 168 4.67 -18.29 -1.48
CA LEU A 168 3.90 -17.13 -1.06
C LEU A 168 3.47 -17.38 0.39
N GLU A 169 3.87 -16.50 1.31
CA GLU A 169 3.77 -16.75 2.76
C GLU A 169 2.60 -16.02 3.42
N GLU A 170 2.02 -15.01 2.75
CA GLU A 170 0.92 -14.21 3.29
C GLU A 170 -0.46 -14.91 3.27
N SER A 171 -0.55 -16.12 2.67
CA SER A 171 -1.76 -16.94 2.69
C SER A 171 -1.86 -17.76 3.99
N ALA A 172 -3.05 -18.27 4.33
CA ALA A 172 -3.31 -19.08 5.53
C ALA A 172 -2.35 -20.29 5.70
N ILE A 173 -1.89 -20.86 4.59
CA ILE A 173 -0.81 -21.84 4.52
C ILE A 173 0.09 -21.43 3.35
N PRO A 174 1.41 -21.42 3.51
CA PRO A 174 2.34 -21.12 2.41
C PRO A 174 2.09 -22.01 1.20
N ILE A 175 2.00 -21.41 0.02
CA ILE A 175 1.78 -22.10 -1.25
C ILE A 175 2.91 -21.79 -2.23
N ASP A 176 3.23 -22.72 -3.11
CA ASP A 176 4.18 -22.45 -4.18
C ASP A 176 3.61 -21.38 -5.13
N ASN A 177 4.47 -20.47 -5.57
CA ASN A 177 4.06 -19.43 -6.52
C ASN A 177 3.58 -20.08 -7.83
N PRO A 178 2.27 -19.95 -8.18
CA PRO A 178 1.68 -20.65 -9.33
C PRO A 178 2.24 -20.18 -10.68
N PHE A 179 2.84 -18.98 -10.73
CA PHE A 179 3.47 -18.42 -11.94
C PHE A 179 4.99 -18.48 -11.88
N GLY A 180 5.57 -18.95 -10.77
CA GLY A 180 7.00 -19.04 -10.55
C GLY A 180 7.72 -19.80 -11.67
N LYS A 181 8.82 -19.26 -12.15
CA LYS A 181 9.66 -19.87 -13.18
C LYS A 181 10.96 -20.38 -12.57
N THR A 182 11.41 -21.55 -13.03
CA THR A 182 12.71 -22.11 -12.64
C THR A 182 13.81 -21.75 -13.64
N GLY A 183 15.06 -22.03 -13.30
CA GLY A 183 16.21 -21.77 -14.18
C GLY A 183 16.45 -20.28 -14.44
N MET A 184 16.95 -19.95 -15.62
CA MET A 184 17.34 -18.59 -16.00
C MET A 184 16.19 -17.57 -15.83
N ALA A 185 14.98 -17.94 -16.24
CA ALA A 185 13.81 -17.05 -16.15
C ALA A 185 13.48 -16.68 -14.69
N GLY A 186 13.53 -17.65 -13.77
CA GLY A 186 13.34 -17.40 -12.35
C GLY A 186 14.44 -16.53 -11.74
N THR A 187 15.70 -16.77 -12.13
CA THR A 187 16.83 -15.94 -11.71
C THR A 187 16.67 -14.49 -12.17
N VAL A 188 16.30 -14.27 -13.43
CA VAL A 188 16.05 -12.92 -13.95
C VAL A 188 14.90 -12.26 -13.20
N ALA A 189 13.80 -12.98 -12.95
CA ALA A 189 12.67 -12.47 -12.18
C ALA A 189 13.09 -12.06 -10.76
N ALA A 190 13.87 -12.87 -10.07
CA ALA A 190 14.39 -12.55 -8.75
C ALA A 190 15.28 -11.29 -8.78
N VAL A 191 16.21 -11.19 -9.75
CA VAL A 191 17.06 -10.01 -9.90
C VAL A 191 16.22 -8.74 -10.14
N VAL A 192 15.22 -8.81 -11.02
CA VAL A 192 14.30 -7.68 -11.29
C VAL A 192 13.54 -7.31 -10.02
N GLY A 193 12.98 -8.29 -9.31
CA GLY A 193 12.22 -8.07 -8.08
C GLY A 193 13.05 -7.42 -6.97
N PHE A 194 14.20 -7.98 -6.66
CA PHE A 194 15.10 -7.43 -5.62
C PHE A 194 15.68 -6.07 -6.01
N THR A 195 15.99 -5.85 -7.29
CA THR A 195 16.42 -4.54 -7.78
C THR A 195 15.29 -3.50 -7.60
N GLY A 196 14.06 -3.89 -7.91
CA GLY A 196 12.89 -3.04 -7.69
C GLY A 196 12.71 -2.68 -6.22
N LEU A 197 12.74 -3.64 -5.33
CA LEU A 197 12.68 -3.41 -3.87
C LEU A 197 13.82 -2.51 -3.40
N GLY A 198 15.06 -2.77 -3.83
CA GLY A 198 16.22 -1.95 -3.49
C GLY A 198 16.06 -0.49 -3.92
N LEU A 199 15.62 -0.26 -5.15
CA LEU A 199 15.33 1.09 -5.66
C LEU A 199 14.26 1.81 -4.83
N TRP A 200 13.19 1.09 -4.46
CA TRP A 200 12.15 1.66 -3.62
C TRP A 200 12.66 1.97 -2.20
N PHE A 201 13.40 1.09 -1.56
CA PHE A 201 13.99 1.35 -0.25
C PHE A 201 14.94 2.56 -0.26
N ILE A 202 15.79 2.67 -1.27
CA ILE A 202 16.65 3.85 -1.46
C ILE A 202 15.80 5.12 -1.62
N SER A 203 14.73 5.06 -2.39
CA SER A 203 13.82 6.19 -2.56
C SER A 203 13.10 6.59 -1.27
N MET A 204 12.75 5.63 -0.41
CA MET A 204 12.15 5.85 0.90
C MET A 204 13.14 6.55 1.85
N LEU A 205 14.39 6.11 1.91
CA LEU A 205 15.44 6.79 2.67
C LEU A 205 15.67 8.22 2.17
N ALA A 206 15.72 8.39 0.84
CA ALA A 206 15.81 9.71 0.23
C ALA A 206 14.59 10.59 0.55
N ALA A 207 13.38 10.03 0.61
CA ALA A 207 12.18 10.77 1.01
C ALA A 207 12.25 11.27 2.46
N VAL A 208 12.73 10.44 3.38
CA VAL A 208 13.00 10.84 4.76
C VAL A 208 14.03 11.97 4.80
N LEU A 209 15.13 11.85 4.06
CA LEU A 209 16.14 12.91 3.96
C LEU A 209 15.53 14.22 3.41
N SER A 210 14.68 14.12 2.37
CA SER A 210 13.97 15.29 1.82
C SER A 210 13.12 15.98 2.88
N LEU A 211 12.40 15.21 3.69
CA LEU A 211 11.57 15.73 4.77
C LEU A 211 12.41 16.44 5.85
N VAL A 212 13.51 15.82 6.27
CA VAL A 212 14.46 16.43 7.24
C VAL A 212 15.04 17.74 6.71
N LEU A 213 15.50 17.76 5.44
CA LEU A 213 16.04 18.94 4.82
C LEU A 213 15.01 20.07 4.67
N ARG A 214 13.73 19.73 4.40
CA ARG A 214 12.63 20.69 4.39
C ARG A 214 12.38 21.23 5.79
N PHE A 215 12.28 20.35 6.78
CA PHE A 215 12.07 20.74 8.17
C PHE A 215 13.15 21.71 8.67
N ARG A 216 14.41 21.46 8.36
CA ARG A 216 15.53 22.36 8.71
C ARG A 216 15.46 23.73 8.04
N ALA A 217 14.95 23.77 6.79
CA ALA A 217 14.86 25.01 6.01
C ALA A 217 13.54 25.78 6.27
N SER A 218 12.51 25.13 6.84
CA SER A 218 11.18 25.71 7.03
C SER A 218 11.13 26.69 8.22
N ARG A 219 10.25 27.70 8.10
CA ARG A 219 9.96 28.71 9.15
C ARG A 219 8.45 28.92 9.25
N GLY A 220 7.99 29.46 10.36
CA GLY A 220 6.58 29.84 10.55
C GLY A 220 5.60 28.67 10.38
N THR A 221 4.55 28.88 9.62
CA THR A 221 3.42 27.94 9.41
C THR A 221 3.84 26.62 8.75
N GLU A 222 4.80 26.67 7.81
CA GLU A 222 5.31 25.46 7.14
C GLU A 222 6.01 24.54 8.16
N ARG A 223 6.81 25.10 9.07
CA ARG A 223 7.46 24.33 10.13
C ARG A 223 6.46 23.67 11.07
N GLN A 224 5.35 24.38 11.36
CA GLN A 224 4.28 23.82 12.19
C GLN A 224 3.58 22.65 11.50
N GLN A 225 3.28 22.75 10.21
CA GLN A 225 2.70 21.65 9.41
C GLN A 225 3.62 20.43 9.37
N LEU A 226 4.91 20.64 9.16
CA LEU A 226 5.90 19.57 9.15
C LEU A 226 6.08 18.90 10.51
N ARG A 227 5.93 19.66 11.64
CA ARG A 227 5.92 19.07 13.00
C ARG A 227 4.82 18.03 13.16
N TRP A 228 3.62 18.30 12.68
CA TRP A 228 2.51 17.34 12.74
C TRP A 228 2.78 16.09 11.91
N VAL A 229 3.38 16.24 10.72
CA VAL A 229 3.77 15.10 9.89
C VAL A 229 4.82 14.23 10.59
N VAL A 230 5.85 14.86 11.17
CA VAL A 230 6.90 14.16 11.92
C VAL A 230 6.35 13.51 13.19
N ALA A 231 5.46 14.19 13.92
CA ALA A 231 4.82 13.64 15.11
C ALA A 231 3.93 12.43 14.75
N GLY A 232 3.16 12.51 13.65
CA GLY A 232 2.37 11.40 13.16
C GLY A 232 3.22 10.20 12.75
N ALA A 233 4.33 10.44 12.04
CA ALA A 233 5.27 9.39 11.65
C ALA A 233 5.93 8.74 12.89
N ALA A 234 6.35 9.55 13.88
CA ALA A 234 6.93 9.04 15.11
C ALA A 234 5.91 8.22 15.92
N GLY A 235 4.65 8.67 15.98
CA GLY A 235 3.55 7.93 16.61
C GLY A 235 3.27 6.58 15.92
N ALA A 236 3.30 6.54 14.58
CA ALA A 236 3.13 5.31 13.82
C ALA A 236 4.28 4.31 14.09
N VAL A 237 5.53 4.78 14.11
CA VAL A 237 6.70 3.95 14.47
C VAL A 237 6.60 3.44 15.89
N ALA A 238 6.22 4.29 16.86
CA ALA A 238 6.03 3.88 18.25
C ALA A 238 4.92 2.82 18.38
N GLY A 239 3.79 3.00 17.68
CA GLY A 239 2.70 2.03 17.64
C GLY A 239 3.13 0.69 17.05
N LEU A 240 3.94 0.70 15.97
CA LEU A 240 4.47 -0.51 15.37
C LEU A 240 5.41 -1.25 16.35
N VAL A 241 6.31 -0.52 17.03
CA VAL A 241 7.23 -1.11 18.02
C VAL A 241 6.47 -1.75 19.16
N VAL A 242 5.42 -1.07 19.68
CA VAL A 242 4.56 -1.61 20.74
C VAL A 242 3.80 -2.84 20.25
N GLY A 243 3.27 -2.81 19.01
CA GLY A 243 2.58 -3.95 18.39
C GLY A 243 3.48 -5.19 18.27
N ILE A 244 4.71 -5.02 17.75
CA ILE A 244 5.70 -6.11 17.65
C ILE A 244 6.07 -6.63 19.04
N ALA A 245 6.30 -5.75 20.03
CA ALA A 245 6.62 -6.16 21.40
C ALA A 245 5.46 -6.94 22.06
N GLY A 246 4.20 -6.58 21.75
CA GLY A 246 3.03 -7.28 22.25
C GLY A 246 2.76 -8.66 21.61
N VAL A 247 3.35 -8.95 20.46
CA VAL A 247 3.28 -10.27 19.79
C VAL A 247 4.36 -11.24 20.33
N VAL A 248 5.46 -10.70 20.87
CA VAL A 248 6.61 -11.49 21.35
C VAL A 248 6.44 -11.90 22.84
N VAL A 249 5.44 -11.35 23.53
CA VAL A 249 5.11 -11.69 24.92
C VAL A 249 3.88 -12.57 24.97
#